data_61dc56cc845f149cbbd1448676e18a50
#
_entry.id   61dc56cc845f149cbbd1448676e18a50
#
_cell.length_a   1.000
_cell.length_b   1.000
_cell.length_c   1.000
_cell.angle_alpha   90.00
_cell.angle_beta   90.00
_cell.angle_gamma   90.00
#
_symmetry.space_group_name_H-M   'P 1'
#
loop_
_entity.id
_entity.type
_entity.pdbx_description
1 polymer ?
#
loop_
_entity_poly.entity_id
_entity_poly.type
_entity_poly.pdbx_seq_one_letter_code
_entity_poly.pdbx_strand_id
1 'polypeptide(L)'
;YKTEPDETMENRSIPYPRGKTLGGSSSINGLLYIRGQEQDYDVWRQLGNKGWSWNDVLPYFIKAENQERGGDEFHGIGGPLSVSDQRIKLPILDAFMNAAEEVGIPKVNDFNKGDNYGCGYFQVTEQNGLRCSAAVGYLNPIKNRKNLKIETKCHVEKINFENKKAVSVSYW
;
A
#
# COMPACT_ATOMS: atom_id res chain seq x y z
N TYR A 1 -0.34 4.53 18.97
CA TYR A 1 -0.01 5.94 19.20
C TYR A 1 -1.27 6.77 19.35
N LYS A 2 -1.12 7.97 19.88
CA LYS A 2 -2.08 9.07 19.87
C LYS A 2 -1.36 10.32 19.38
N THR A 3 -2.06 11.19 18.67
CA THR A 3 -1.52 12.52 18.35
C THR A 3 -1.47 13.39 19.61
N GLU A 4 -0.62 14.40 19.61
CA GLU A 4 -0.78 15.52 20.53
C GLU A 4 -2.14 16.19 20.28
N PRO A 5 -2.74 16.84 21.29
CA PRO A 5 -3.92 17.65 21.09
C PRO A 5 -3.67 18.74 20.03
N ASP A 6 -4.62 18.94 19.11
CA ASP A 6 -4.51 19.91 18.02
C ASP A 6 -5.64 20.93 18.16
N GLU A 7 -5.31 22.23 18.21
CA GLU A 7 -6.25 23.32 18.37
C GLU A 7 -7.25 23.38 17.20
N THR A 8 -6.83 23.06 15.98
CA THR A 8 -7.71 23.05 14.79
C THR A 8 -8.74 21.93 14.84
N MET A 9 -8.58 21.00 15.76
CA MET A 9 -9.44 19.84 15.97
C MET A 9 -10.10 19.85 17.36
N GLU A 10 -10.39 21.02 17.90
CA GLU A 10 -11.01 21.21 19.21
C GLU A 10 -10.19 20.58 20.35
N ASN A 11 -8.88 20.69 20.30
CA ASN A 11 -7.93 20.09 21.23
C ASN A 11 -8.09 18.56 21.39
N ARG A 12 -8.60 17.87 20.37
CA ARG A 12 -8.72 16.41 20.40
C ARG A 12 -7.39 15.73 20.09
N SER A 13 -7.12 14.67 20.82
CA SER A 13 -6.06 13.72 20.55
C SER A 13 -6.66 12.51 19.82
N ILE A 14 -6.15 12.20 18.63
CA ILE A 14 -6.68 11.15 17.75
C ILE A 14 -5.88 9.87 17.93
N PRO A 15 -6.54 8.71 18.13
CA PRO A 15 -5.87 7.42 18.05
C PRO A 15 -5.23 7.20 16.68
N TYR A 16 -3.96 6.78 16.67
CA TYR A 16 -3.19 6.56 15.44
C TYR A 16 -2.57 5.16 15.46
N PRO A 17 -3.35 4.11 15.13
CA PRO A 17 -2.88 2.74 15.19
C PRO A 17 -1.74 2.46 14.21
N ARG A 18 -0.74 1.73 14.66
CA ARG A 18 0.39 1.22 13.88
C ARG A 18 0.68 -0.22 14.27
N GLY A 19 1.05 -1.06 13.30
CA GLY A 19 1.42 -2.44 13.57
C GLY A 19 2.73 -2.55 14.34
N LYS A 20 2.69 -3.22 15.49
CA LYS A 20 3.88 -3.54 16.31
C LYS A 20 4.20 -5.03 16.19
N THR A 21 4.41 -5.49 14.97
CA THR A 21 4.67 -6.89 14.62
C THR A 21 5.46 -6.95 13.31
N LEU A 22 6.00 -8.12 12.95
CA LEU A 22 6.57 -8.34 11.62
C LEU A 22 5.51 -8.07 10.54
N GLY A 23 5.90 -7.36 9.49
CA GLY A 23 4.99 -6.82 8.49
C GLY A 23 4.44 -5.44 8.82
N GLY A 24 4.65 -4.94 10.05
CA GLY A 24 4.23 -3.60 10.47
C GLY A 24 2.74 -3.37 10.25
N SER A 25 2.37 -2.20 9.76
CA SER A 25 0.96 -1.83 9.55
C SER A 25 0.27 -2.65 8.45
N SER A 26 1.01 -3.32 7.55
CA SER A 26 0.40 -4.25 6.60
C SER A 26 -0.21 -5.49 7.26
N SER A 27 0.18 -5.80 8.51
CA SER A 27 -0.39 -6.89 9.30
C SER A 27 -1.70 -6.54 10.00
N ILE A 28 -2.08 -5.25 10.05
CA ILE A 28 -3.28 -4.76 10.76
C ILE A 28 -4.17 -3.82 9.92
N ASN A 29 -3.76 -3.45 8.71
CA ASN A 29 -4.53 -2.56 7.83
C ASN A 29 -5.82 -3.23 7.31
N GLY A 30 -6.65 -2.46 6.60
CA GLY A 30 -7.88 -2.93 5.97
C GLY A 30 -7.69 -3.72 4.68
N LEU A 31 -6.47 -4.12 4.33
CA LEU A 31 -6.10 -4.89 3.14
C LEU A 31 -6.24 -4.17 1.79
N LEU A 32 -6.87 -3.02 1.71
CA LEU A 32 -7.14 -2.35 0.45
C LEU A 32 -5.85 -2.15 -0.35
N TYR A 33 -5.89 -2.57 -1.62
CA TYR A 33 -4.81 -2.38 -2.55
C TYR A 33 -5.16 -1.28 -3.55
N ILE A 34 -4.51 -0.15 -3.42
CA ILE A 34 -4.65 0.99 -4.30
C ILE A 34 -3.30 1.69 -4.47
N ARG A 35 -2.96 2.06 -5.68
CA ARG A 35 -1.77 2.84 -6.03
C ARG A 35 -2.15 4.31 -6.12
N GLY A 36 -1.15 5.19 -6.03
CA GLY A 36 -1.32 6.58 -6.46
C GLY A 36 -1.66 6.66 -7.95
N GLN A 37 -2.24 7.77 -8.36
CA GLN A 37 -2.53 8.06 -9.76
C GLN A 37 -1.23 8.44 -10.50
N GLU A 38 -1.25 8.36 -11.81
CA GLU A 38 -0.15 8.81 -12.67
C GLU A 38 0.32 10.24 -12.32
N GLN A 39 -0.64 11.14 -12.13
CA GLN A 39 -0.37 12.54 -11.78
C GLN A 39 0.40 12.71 -10.47
N ASP A 40 0.16 11.86 -9.45
CA ASP A 40 0.84 11.97 -8.15
C ASP A 40 2.35 11.82 -8.33
N TYR A 41 2.78 10.81 -9.10
CA TYR A 41 4.19 10.54 -9.36
C TYR A 41 4.81 11.56 -10.31
N ASP A 42 4.07 12.00 -11.32
CA ASP A 42 4.54 13.02 -12.26
C ASP A 42 4.74 14.37 -11.58
N VAL A 43 3.90 14.72 -10.60
CA VAL A 43 4.13 15.89 -9.73
C VAL A 43 5.40 15.71 -8.91
N TRP A 44 5.67 14.53 -8.36
CA TRP A 44 6.93 14.28 -7.64
C TRP A 44 8.14 14.51 -8.55
N ARG A 45 8.09 14.00 -9.78
CA ARG A 45 9.15 14.25 -10.78
C ARG A 45 9.33 15.75 -11.08
N GLN A 46 8.21 16.46 -11.26
CA GLN A 46 8.24 17.91 -11.53
C GLN A 46 8.84 18.71 -10.37
N LEU A 47 8.64 18.28 -9.13
CA LEU A 47 9.26 18.85 -7.93
C LEU A 47 10.77 18.54 -7.81
N GLY A 48 11.38 17.91 -8.82
CA GLY A 48 12.81 17.65 -8.88
C GLY A 48 13.24 16.22 -8.54
N ASN A 49 12.31 15.32 -8.24
CA ASN A 49 12.61 13.93 -7.94
C ASN A 49 12.72 13.10 -9.22
N LYS A 50 13.89 13.17 -9.88
CA LYS A 50 14.17 12.40 -11.09
C LYS A 50 14.06 10.89 -10.81
N GLY A 51 13.44 10.13 -11.72
CA GLY A 51 13.23 8.70 -11.56
C GLY A 51 11.98 8.35 -10.75
N TRP A 52 11.07 9.32 -10.52
CA TRP A 52 9.82 9.15 -9.79
C TRP A 52 8.58 9.49 -10.63
N SER A 53 8.68 9.56 -11.97
CA SER A 53 7.49 9.65 -12.82
C SER A 53 6.69 8.35 -12.78
N TRP A 54 5.45 8.40 -13.22
CA TRP A 54 4.63 7.19 -13.37
C TRP A 54 5.36 6.09 -14.16
N ASN A 55 5.93 6.44 -15.30
CA ASN A 55 6.68 5.49 -16.13
C ASN A 55 7.93 4.92 -15.43
N ASP A 56 8.52 5.66 -14.49
CA ASP A 56 9.65 5.16 -13.71
C ASP A 56 9.23 4.18 -12.61
N VAL A 57 8.07 4.41 -11.98
CA VAL A 57 7.62 3.63 -10.81
C VAL A 57 6.73 2.43 -11.17
N LEU A 58 5.97 2.50 -12.28
CA LEU A 58 5.08 1.43 -12.73
C LEU A 58 5.77 0.06 -12.86
N PRO A 59 7.00 -0.06 -13.41
CA PRO A 59 7.69 -1.34 -13.48
C PRO A 59 7.91 -1.99 -12.11
N TYR A 60 8.08 -1.20 -11.05
CA TYR A 60 8.23 -1.71 -9.68
C TYR A 60 6.92 -2.16 -9.07
N PHE A 61 5.80 -1.51 -9.38
CA PHE A 61 4.48 -1.99 -9.01
C PHE A 61 4.18 -3.33 -9.68
N ILE A 62 4.41 -3.43 -10.99
CA ILE A 62 4.25 -4.68 -11.76
C ILE A 62 5.14 -5.79 -11.16
N LYS A 63 6.41 -5.50 -10.90
CA LYS A 63 7.35 -6.47 -10.31
C LYS A 63 6.93 -6.96 -8.92
N ALA A 64 6.32 -6.10 -8.12
CA ALA A 64 5.90 -6.43 -6.75
C ALA A 64 4.63 -7.28 -6.71
N GLU A 65 3.78 -7.18 -7.71
CA GLU A 65 2.43 -7.70 -7.72
C GLU A 65 2.32 -9.14 -8.20
N ASN A 66 1.42 -9.88 -7.57
CA ASN A 66 0.89 -11.14 -8.09
C ASN A 66 -0.63 -11.02 -8.19
N GLN A 67 -1.09 -10.52 -9.35
CA GLN A 67 -2.48 -10.21 -9.62
C GLN A 67 -3.29 -11.47 -9.92
N GLU A 68 -4.37 -11.71 -9.19
CA GLU A 68 -5.27 -12.84 -9.39
C GLU A 68 -5.93 -12.85 -10.78
N ARG A 69 -6.25 -11.67 -11.30
CA ARG A 69 -6.90 -11.50 -12.62
C ARG A 69 -5.95 -11.76 -13.81
N GLY A 70 -4.66 -11.93 -13.54
CA GLY A 70 -3.62 -12.04 -14.54
C GLY A 70 -2.82 -10.75 -14.72
N GLY A 71 -1.76 -10.81 -15.55
CA GLY A 71 -0.92 -9.68 -15.87
C GLY A 71 -1.40 -8.92 -17.11
N ASP A 72 -1.16 -7.61 -17.13
CA ASP A 72 -1.35 -6.74 -18.28
C ASP A 72 -0.32 -5.61 -18.28
N GLU A 73 -0.53 -4.53 -19.02
CA GLU A 73 0.37 -3.37 -19.07
C GLU A 73 0.50 -2.62 -17.72
N PHE A 74 -0.45 -2.82 -16.79
CA PHE A 74 -0.45 -2.20 -15.46
C PHE A 74 -0.19 -3.21 -14.33
N HIS A 75 -0.39 -4.49 -14.57
CA HIS A 75 -0.42 -5.52 -13.54
C HIS A 75 0.61 -6.61 -13.76
N GLY A 76 1.20 -7.08 -12.64
CA GLY A 76 2.17 -8.16 -12.63
C GLY A 76 1.63 -9.48 -12.11
N ILE A 77 2.29 -10.57 -12.49
CA ILE A 77 2.09 -11.91 -11.96
C ILE A 77 3.40 -12.45 -11.39
N GLY A 78 3.30 -13.30 -10.37
CA GLY A 78 4.48 -13.93 -9.77
C GLY A 78 5.28 -13.04 -8.82
N GLY A 79 4.86 -11.82 -8.56
CA GLY A 79 5.46 -10.97 -7.55
C GLY A 79 5.12 -11.44 -6.11
N PRO A 80 5.82 -10.91 -5.10
CA PRO A 80 5.64 -11.36 -3.72
C PRO A 80 4.34 -10.87 -3.06
N LEU A 81 3.71 -9.81 -3.58
CA LEU A 81 2.50 -9.23 -3.03
C LEU A 81 1.28 -9.75 -3.78
N SER A 82 0.55 -10.68 -3.19
CA SER A 82 -0.69 -11.19 -3.77
C SER A 82 -1.80 -10.16 -3.68
N VAL A 83 -2.49 -9.94 -4.79
CA VAL A 83 -3.62 -9.04 -4.94
C VAL A 83 -4.80 -9.83 -5.51
N SER A 84 -5.92 -9.79 -4.85
CA SER A 84 -7.13 -10.53 -5.24
C SER A 84 -8.39 -9.67 -5.18
N ASP A 85 -9.44 -10.17 -5.79
CA ASP A 85 -10.76 -9.55 -5.69
C ASP A 85 -11.34 -9.77 -4.30
N GLN A 86 -12.04 -8.77 -3.81
CA GLN A 86 -12.78 -8.88 -2.57
C GLN A 86 -13.87 -9.96 -2.69
N ARG A 87 -13.89 -10.93 -1.78
CA ARG A 87 -14.85 -12.06 -1.80
C ARG A 87 -16.21 -11.70 -1.22
N ILE A 88 -16.23 -10.73 -0.30
CA ILE A 88 -17.49 -10.31 0.34
C ILE A 88 -18.08 -9.18 -0.51
N LYS A 89 -19.28 -9.46 -1.05
CA LYS A 89 -20.12 -8.48 -1.74
C LYS A 89 -21.40 -8.28 -0.96
N LEU A 90 -21.78 -7.04 -0.74
CA LEU A 90 -22.99 -6.70 0.00
C LEU A 90 -23.96 -5.97 -0.93
N PRO A 91 -25.25 -6.37 -0.96
CA PRO A 91 -26.25 -5.73 -1.83
C PRO A 91 -26.33 -4.20 -1.68
N ILE A 92 -26.07 -3.70 -0.48
CA ILE A 92 -26.04 -2.23 -0.22
C ILE A 92 -24.92 -1.53 -0.98
N LEU A 93 -23.75 -2.18 -1.14
CA LEU A 93 -22.64 -1.61 -1.91
C LEU A 93 -22.94 -1.62 -3.40
N ASP A 94 -23.60 -2.67 -3.90
CA ASP A 94 -24.04 -2.73 -5.29
C ASP A 94 -25.10 -1.64 -5.57
N ALA A 95 -26.05 -1.44 -4.65
CA ALA A 95 -27.02 -0.35 -4.74
C ALA A 95 -26.33 1.03 -4.73
N PHE A 96 -25.31 1.22 -3.88
CA PHE A 96 -24.52 2.45 -3.85
C PHE A 96 -23.82 2.71 -5.19
N MET A 97 -23.19 1.69 -5.78
CA MET A 97 -22.54 1.82 -7.09
C MET A 97 -23.53 2.15 -8.21
N ASN A 98 -24.76 1.57 -8.16
CA ASN A 98 -25.81 1.89 -9.11
C ASN A 98 -26.25 3.37 -8.96
N ALA A 99 -26.47 3.83 -7.74
CA ALA A 99 -26.83 5.22 -7.48
C ALA A 99 -25.72 6.20 -7.89
N ALA A 100 -24.44 5.84 -7.71
CA ALA A 100 -23.32 6.63 -8.20
C ALA A 100 -23.34 6.77 -9.72
N GLU A 101 -23.63 5.69 -10.43
CA GLU A 101 -23.74 5.69 -11.90
C GLU A 101 -24.91 6.59 -12.40
N GLU A 102 -26.05 6.59 -11.70
CA GLU A 102 -27.20 7.45 -12.00
C GLU A 102 -26.87 8.95 -11.92
N VAL A 103 -25.90 9.33 -11.08
CA VAL A 103 -25.44 10.72 -10.97
C VAL A 103 -24.16 11.00 -11.77
N GLY A 104 -23.78 10.10 -12.68
CA GLY A 104 -22.68 10.30 -13.63
C GLY A 104 -21.30 9.88 -13.13
N ILE A 105 -21.19 9.18 -11.99
CA ILE A 105 -19.94 8.61 -11.52
C ILE A 105 -19.78 7.21 -12.11
N PRO A 106 -18.76 6.94 -12.94
CA PRO A 106 -18.64 5.66 -13.63
C PRO A 106 -18.33 4.52 -12.65
N LYS A 107 -18.85 3.32 -12.99
CA LYS A 107 -18.41 2.09 -12.33
C LYS A 107 -17.01 1.71 -12.82
N VAL A 108 -16.13 1.41 -11.86
CA VAL A 108 -14.75 1.02 -12.12
C VAL A 108 -14.47 -0.35 -11.53
N ASN A 109 -13.91 -1.23 -12.35
CA ASN A 109 -13.51 -2.56 -11.92
C ASN A 109 -12.05 -2.61 -11.42
N ASP A 110 -11.29 -1.56 -11.70
CA ASP A 110 -9.87 -1.49 -11.39
C ASP A 110 -9.43 -0.03 -11.21
N PHE A 111 -8.92 0.28 -10.02
CA PHE A 111 -8.42 1.60 -9.65
C PHE A 111 -6.91 1.76 -9.85
N ASN A 112 -6.21 0.74 -10.37
CA ASN A 112 -4.75 0.70 -10.39
C ASN A 112 -4.16 0.86 -11.80
N LYS A 113 -4.92 1.46 -12.73
CA LYS A 113 -4.51 1.72 -14.13
C LYS A 113 -4.10 3.17 -14.40
N GLY A 114 -3.67 3.89 -13.38
CA GLY A 114 -3.21 5.28 -13.51
C GLY A 114 -4.28 6.34 -13.28
N ASP A 115 -5.56 6.01 -13.47
CA ASP A 115 -6.73 6.82 -13.11
C ASP A 115 -7.63 6.03 -12.16
N ASN A 116 -8.04 6.66 -11.07
CA ASN A 116 -8.91 6.05 -10.07
C ASN A 116 -10.25 6.79 -9.89
N TYR A 117 -10.68 7.58 -10.88
CA TYR A 117 -11.98 8.21 -10.86
C TYR A 117 -13.10 7.21 -11.10
N GLY A 118 -14.01 7.07 -10.12
CA GLY A 118 -15.15 6.17 -10.25
C GLY A 118 -15.59 5.54 -8.94
N CYS A 119 -16.48 4.55 -9.05
CA CYS A 119 -17.02 3.79 -7.94
C CYS A 119 -16.91 2.28 -8.21
N GLY A 120 -16.37 1.52 -7.26
CA GLY A 120 -16.17 0.08 -7.43
C GLY A 120 -15.68 -0.61 -6.17
N TYR A 121 -15.55 -1.93 -6.25
CA TYR A 121 -14.92 -2.71 -5.20
C TYR A 121 -13.40 -2.62 -5.30
N PHE A 122 -12.73 -2.29 -4.21
CA PHE A 122 -11.28 -2.36 -4.14
C PHE A 122 -10.80 -3.80 -4.17
N GLN A 123 -9.69 -4.04 -4.83
CA GLN A 123 -8.91 -5.25 -4.63
C GLN A 123 -8.18 -5.21 -3.29
N VAL A 124 -7.77 -6.38 -2.82
CA VAL A 124 -7.19 -6.55 -1.48
C VAL A 124 -5.88 -7.33 -1.54
N THR A 125 -4.98 -7.03 -0.60
CA THR A 125 -3.72 -7.77 -0.43
C THR A 125 -3.97 -9.09 0.32
N GLU A 126 -4.48 -10.06 -0.43
CA GLU A 126 -4.93 -11.35 0.08
C GLU A 126 -4.50 -12.49 -0.85
N GLN A 127 -4.29 -13.67 -0.25
CA GLN A 127 -4.08 -14.93 -0.97
C GLN A 127 -4.85 -16.05 -0.27
N ASN A 128 -5.75 -16.72 -0.98
CA ASN A 128 -6.52 -17.87 -0.47
C ASN A 128 -7.29 -17.57 0.84
N GLY A 129 -7.90 -16.40 0.95
CA GLY A 129 -8.63 -15.97 2.14
C GLY A 129 -7.74 -15.48 3.29
N LEU A 130 -6.43 -15.40 3.10
CA LEU A 130 -5.48 -14.98 4.12
C LEU A 130 -4.76 -13.69 3.71
N ARG A 131 -4.52 -12.82 4.69
CA ARG A 131 -3.76 -11.59 4.53
C ARG A 131 -2.37 -11.83 3.95
N CYS A 132 -2.02 -11.20 2.84
CA CYS A 132 -0.67 -11.10 2.32
C CYS A 132 0.01 -9.83 2.88
N SER A 133 0.47 -9.87 4.14
CA SER A 133 1.24 -8.77 4.72
C SER A 133 2.65 -8.70 4.12
N ALA A 134 3.37 -7.62 4.34
CA ALA A 134 4.78 -7.50 3.95
C ALA A 134 5.65 -8.62 4.56
N ALA A 135 5.31 -9.11 5.76
CA ALA A 135 6.00 -10.26 6.33
C ALA A 135 5.73 -11.55 5.52
N VAL A 136 4.47 -11.76 5.11
CA VAL A 136 4.09 -12.95 4.33
C VAL A 136 4.70 -12.89 2.93
N GLY A 137 4.53 -11.79 2.23
CA GLY A 137 5.00 -11.66 0.84
C GLY A 137 6.52 -11.54 0.71
N TYR A 138 7.17 -10.79 1.60
CA TYR A 138 8.59 -10.43 1.42
C TYR A 138 9.54 -11.08 2.43
N LEU A 139 9.18 -11.21 3.71
CA LEU A 139 10.12 -11.76 4.71
C LEU A 139 10.11 -13.28 4.76
N ASN A 140 8.94 -13.90 4.81
CA ASN A 140 8.83 -15.36 4.96
C ASN A 140 9.56 -16.14 3.87
N PRO A 141 9.48 -15.76 2.58
CA PRO A 141 10.20 -16.47 1.51
C PRO A 141 11.72 -16.40 1.64
N ILE A 142 12.26 -15.39 2.32
CA ILE A 142 13.71 -15.13 2.36
C ILE A 142 14.31 -15.24 3.77
N LYS A 143 13.52 -15.57 4.79
CA LYS A 143 13.96 -15.57 6.20
C LYS A 143 15.19 -16.42 6.50
N ASN A 144 15.46 -17.42 5.67
CA ASN A 144 16.60 -18.33 5.82
C ASN A 144 17.87 -17.87 5.06
N ARG A 145 17.85 -16.69 4.42
CA ARG A 145 19.04 -16.16 3.75
C ARG A 145 20.13 -15.83 4.76
N LYS A 146 21.36 -16.30 4.51
CA LYS A 146 22.51 -16.08 5.42
C LYS A 146 22.90 -14.62 5.60
N ASN A 147 22.59 -13.76 4.64
CA ASN A 147 22.85 -12.32 4.65
C ASN A 147 21.67 -11.50 5.19
N LEU A 148 20.62 -12.13 5.71
CA LEU A 148 19.47 -11.46 6.33
C LEU A 148 19.50 -11.71 7.83
N LYS A 149 19.50 -10.62 8.61
CA LYS A 149 19.27 -10.62 10.05
C LYS A 149 18.00 -9.85 10.35
N ILE A 150 17.08 -10.45 11.08
CA ILE A 150 15.83 -9.82 11.54
C ILE A 150 15.94 -9.64 13.04
N GLU A 151 15.93 -8.40 13.47
CA GLU A 151 15.89 -8.03 14.89
C GLU A 151 14.51 -7.49 15.25
N THR A 152 13.96 -7.99 16.32
CA THR A 152 12.65 -7.57 16.85
C THR A 152 12.80 -6.95 18.23
N LYS A 153 11.75 -6.30 18.73
CA LYS A 153 11.76 -5.57 20.01
C LYS A 153 12.76 -4.40 20.02
N CYS A 154 13.10 -3.89 18.83
CA CYS A 154 13.98 -2.75 18.63
C CYS A 154 13.10 -1.54 18.24
N HIS A 155 13.08 -0.53 19.09
CA HIS A 155 12.37 0.71 18.78
C HIS A 155 13.36 1.69 18.14
N VAL A 156 13.18 1.94 16.84
CA VAL A 156 14.06 2.84 16.10
C VAL A 156 13.81 4.28 16.53
N GLU A 157 14.86 4.97 16.94
CA GLU A 157 14.85 6.37 17.34
C GLU A 157 15.07 7.30 16.16
N LYS A 158 16.14 7.04 15.39
CA LYS A 158 16.51 7.87 14.26
C LYS A 158 17.35 7.13 13.22
N ILE A 159 17.39 7.71 12.02
CA ILE A 159 18.33 7.34 10.95
C ILE A 159 19.52 8.32 11.02
N ASN A 160 20.72 7.79 11.06
CA ASN A 160 21.95 8.60 11.10
C ASN A 160 22.45 8.83 9.65
N PHE A 161 22.81 10.08 9.37
CA PHE A 161 23.31 10.49 8.06
C PHE A 161 24.73 11.03 8.16
N GLU A 162 25.55 10.69 7.17
CA GLU A 162 26.84 11.31 6.90
C GLU A 162 26.86 11.79 5.45
N ASN A 163 27.17 13.06 5.21
CA ASN A 163 27.21 13.67 3.86
C ASN A 163 25.95 13.33 3.01
N LYS A 164 24.75 13.45 3.59
CA LYS A 164 23.45 13.15 2.98
C LYS A 164 23.23 11.66 2.64
N LYS A 165 24.09 10.75 3.12
CA LYS A 165 23.93 9.30 2.97
C LYS A 165 23.51 8.71 4.29
N ALA A 166 22.47 7.89 4.29
CA ALA A 166 22.06 7.11 5.45
C ALA A 166 23.13 6.02 5.72
N VAL A 167 23.71 5.98 6.93
CA VAL A 167 24.81 5.08 7.29
C VAL A 167 24.43 4.10 8.39
N SER A 168 23.49 4.45 9.26
CA SER A 168 23.03 3.58 10.34
C SER A 168 21.68 4.01 10.90
N VAL A 169 21.12 3.21 11.79
CA VAL A 169 19.95 3.53 12.62
C VAL A 169 20.31 3.40 14.09
N SER A 170 19.79 4.30 14.93
CA SER A 170 19.84 4.18 16.39
C SER A 170 18.52 3.60 16.88
N TYR A 171 18.56 2.64 17.82
CA TYR A 171 17.38 2.01 18.42
C TYR A 171 17.68 1.55 19.88
N TRP A 172 16.63 1.32 20.66
CA TRP A 172 16.68 0.70 22.00
C TRP A 172 15.71 -0.48 22.12
#